data_ab2b3d72647d56b26ffb66466f533c1e
#
_entry.id   ab2b3d72647d56b26ffb66466f533c1e
#
_cell.length_a   1.000
_cell.length_b   1.000
_cell.length_c   1.000
_cell.angle_alpha   90.00
_cell.angle_beta   90.00
_cell.angle_gamma   90.00
#
_symmetry.space_group_name_H-M   'P 1'
#
loop_
_entity.id
_entity.type
_entity.pdbx_description
1 polymer ?
#
loop_
_entity_poly.entity_id
_entity_poly.type
_entity_poly.pdbx_seq_one_letter_code
_entity_poly.pdbx_strand_id
1 'polypeptide(L)'
;AAVATLIATLCMLLYIWIRFRKLSTGISAVLALVHDVIAVLTVYVVASAFIPVGSTFIACMLTIVGYSINDTIVVFDRIRENKAKATSRTSLAEIINKSITETLSRSINTSVTTFIMVFVLAVFGVDSVRQFAIPLIVGIISGCYSSVCVASPLWYVLSGKGEKEQKAVTYSKKKK
;
A
#
# COMPACT_ATOMS: atom_id res chain seq x y z
N ALA A 1 -6.76 22.88 -11.44
CA ALA A 1 -6.86 21.51 -10.94
C ALA A 1 -5.92 20.54 -11.68
N ALA A 2 -6.03 20.36 -13.00
CA ALA A 2 -5.24 19.37 -13.78
C ALA A 2 -3.72 19.53 -13.63
N VAL A 3 -3.19 20.75 -13.71
CA VAL A 3 -1.75 21.03 -13.56
C VAL A 3 -1.26 20.65 -12.15
N ALA A 4 -2.02 21.01 -11.10
CA ALA A 4 -1.67 20.69 -9.73
C ALA A 4 -1.65 19.15 -9.50
N THR A 5 -2.63 18.44 -10.05
CA THR A 5 -2.69 16.97 -9.98
C THR A 5 -1.51 16.34 -10.72
N LEU A 6 -1.15 16.84 -11.89
CA LEU A 6 0.01 16.37 -12.65
C LEU A 6 1.32 16.55 -11.85
N ILE A 7 1.53 17.73 -11.30
CA ILE A 7 2.71 18.04 -10.48
C ILE A 7 2.76 17.13 -9.25
N ALA A 8 1.64 16.98 -8.53
CA ALA A 8 1.57 16.10 -7.36
C ALA A 8 1.89 14.64 -7.70
N THR A 9 1.35 14.13 -8.82
CA THR A 9 1.62 12.77 -9.30
C THR A 9 3.09 12.58 -9.67
N LEU A 10 3.68 13.54 -10.38
CA LEU A 10 5.10 13.50 -10.73
C LEU A 10 6.01 13.53 -9.49
N CYS A 11 5.72 14.41 -8.53
CA CYS A 11 6.45 14.46 -7.27
C CYS A 11 6.35 13.13 -6.50
N MET A 12 5.16 12.50 -6.50
CA MET A 12 4.93 11.21 -5.85
C MET A 12 5.73 10.10 -6.54
N LEU A 13 5.71 10.03 -7.86
CA LEU A 13 6.50 9.04 -8.62
C LEU A 13 8.00 9.25 -8.40
N LEU A 14 8.47 10.49 -8.38
CA LEU A 14 9.86 10.83 -8.10
C LEU A 14 10.25 10.39 -6.67
N TYR A 15 9.39 10.66 -5.68
CA TYR A 15 9.59 10.22 -4.31
C TYR A 15 9.68 8.70 -4.20
N ILE A 16 8.78 7.96 -4.84
CA ILE A 16 8.80 6.50 -4.89
C ILE A 16 10.11 6.00 -5.52
N TRP A 17 10.53 6.61 -6.62
CA TRP A 17 11.75 6.23 -7.32
C TRP A 17 13.01 6.47 -6.48
N ILE A 18 13.12 7.62 -5.81
CA ILE A 18 14.24 7.93 -4.90
C ILE A 18 14.23 6.98 -3.69
N ARG A 19 13.04 6.72 -3.14
CA ARG A 19 12.88 5.92 -1.92
C ARG A 19 13.16 4.44 -2.15
N PHE A 20 12.68 3.91 -3.27
CA PHE A 20 12.84 2.51 -3.64
C PHE A 20 13.89 2.37 -4.76
N ARG A 21 15.15 2.39 -4.40
CA ARG A 21 16.28 2.25 -5.35
C ARG A 21 16.24 0.98 -6.22
N LYS A 22 15.39 0.00 -5.90
CA LYS A 22 15.18 -1.24 -6.66
C LYS A 22 13.87 -1.18 -7.42
N LEU A 23 13.95 -1.41 -8.71
CA LEU A 23 12.81 -1.37 -9.63
C LEU A 23 11.66 -2.31 -9.19
N SER A 24 11.99 -3.53 -8.75
CA SER A 24 10.99 -4.51 -8.28
C SER A 24 10.17 -3.99 -7.08
N THR A 25 10.80 -3.28 -6.14
CA THR A 25 10.13 -2.69 -4.98
C THR A 25 9.22 -1.53 -5.41
N GLY A 26 9.70 -0.67 -6.30
CA GLY A 26 8.91 0.44 -6.85
C GLY A 26 7.68 -0.04 -7.62
N ILE A 27 7.84 -1.04 -8.50
CA ILE A 27 6.72 -1.62 -9.26
C ILE A 27 5.68 -2.24 -8.32
N SER A 28 6.09 -3.00 -7.30
CA SER A 28 5.17 -3.60 -6.34
C SER A 28 4.38 -2.54 -5.56
N ALA A 29 5.03 -1.44 -5.16
CA ALA A 29 4.38 -0.33 -4.48
C ALA A 29 3.36 0.38 -5.39
N VAL A 30 3.73 0.65 -6.65
CA VAL A 30 2.82 1.28 -7.62
C VAL A 30 1.61 0.41 -7.92
N LEU A 31 1.80 -0.90 -8.09
CA LEU A 31 0.68 -1.83 -8.33
C LEU A 31 -0.28 -1.91 -7.12
N ALA A 32 0.24 -1.86 -5.89
CA ALA A 32 -0.59 -1.77 -4.70
C ALA A 32 -1.37 -0.45 -4.64
N LEU A 33 -0.76 0.67 -5.02
CA LEU A 33 -1.44 1.96 -5.14
C LEU A 33 -2.54 1.96 -6.20
N VAL A 34 -2.30 1.33 -7.35
CA VAL A 34 -3.31 1.17 -8.41
C VAL A 34 -4.50 0.37 -7.89
N HIS A 35 -4.25 -0.71 -7.13
CA HIS A 35 -5.31 -1.46 -6.46
C HIS A 35 -6.16 -0.57 -5.55
N ASP A 36 -5.54 0.26 -4.72
CA ASP A 36 -6.25 1.14 -3.79
C ASP A 36 -7.06 2.23 -4.50
N VAL A 37 -6.50 2.80 -5.57
CA VAL A 37 -7.20 3.75 -6.44
C VAL A 37 -8.43 3.09 -7.08
N ILE A 38 -8.32 1.86 -7.57
CA ILE A 38 -9.45 1.12 -8.16
C ILE A 38 -10.53 0.86 -7.11
N ALA A 39 -10.15 0.46 -5.88
CA ALA A 39 -11.10 0.26 -4.79
C ALA A 39 -11.92 1.52 -4.51
N VAL A 40 -11.27 2.68 -4.44
CA VAL A 40 -11.95 3.96 -4.19
C VAL A 40 -12.76 4.42 -5.40
N LEU A 41 -12.27 4.23 -6.62
CA LEU A 41 -13.04 4.49 -7.84
C LEU A 41 -14.34 3.68 -7.86
N THR A 42 -14.28 2.41 -7.42
CA THR A 42 -15.47 1.56 -7.30
C THR A 42 -16.51 2.19 -6.37
N VAL A 43 -16.09 2.77 -5.24
CA VAL A 43 -17.01 3.49 -4.33
C VAL A 43 -17.66 4.67 -5.02
N TYR A 44 -16.89 5.49 -5.75
CA TYR A 44 -17.43 6.63 -6.49
C TYR A 44 -18.43 6.20 -7.57
N VAL A 45 -18.16 5.09 -8.26
CA VAL A 45 -19.09 4.55 -9.29
C VAL A 45 -20.38 4.03 -8.62
N VAL A 46 -20.27 3.24 -7.56
CA VAL A 46 -21.43 2.67 -6.86
C VAL A 46 -22.26 3.74 -6.15
N ALA A 47 -21.60 4.73 -5.54
CA ALA A 47 -22.24 5.84 -4.83
C ALA A 47 -22.48 7.09 -5.72
N SER A 48 -22.39 6.98 -7.03
CA SER A 48 -22.48 8.12 -7.97
C SER A 48 -23.77 8.93 -7.85
N ALA A 49 -24.86 8.32 -7.37
CA ALA A 49 -26.12 9.02 -7.10
C ALA A 49 -26.05 9.94 -5.88
N PHE A 50 -25.12 9.71 -4.96
CA PHE A 50 -25.02 10.41 -3.67
C PHE A 50 -23.72 11.23 -3.55
N ILE A 51 -22.67 10.84 -4.25
CA ILE A 51 -21.35 11.47 -4.18
C ILE A 51 -20.97 12.02 -5.56
N PRO A 52 -21.04 13.34 -5.76
CA PRO A 52 -20.66 13.94 -7.04
C PRO A 52 -19.15 13.87 -7.25
N VAL A 53 -18.74 13.61 -8.49
CA VAL A 53 -17.33 13.67 -8.89
C VAL A 53 -16.94 15.13 -9.12
N GLY A 54 -16.26 15.72 -8.15
CA GLY A 54 -15.84 17.11 -8.17
C GLY A 54 -14.38 17.30 -7.73
N SER A 55 -14.05 18.49 -7.24
CA SER A 55 -12.70 18.79 -6.70
C SER A 55 -12.34 17.92 -5.48
N THR A 56 -13.33 17.53 -4.68
CA THR A 56 -13.19 16.62 -3.55
C THR A 56 -12.73 15.23 -3.96
N PHE A 57 -13.10 14.75 -5.16
CA PHE A 57 -12.62 13.50 -5.73
C PHE A 57 -11.09 13.50 -5.88
N ILE A 58 -10.52 14.54 -6.50
CA ILE A 58 -9.08 14.65 -6.71
C ILE A 58 -8.34 14.70 -5.36
N ALA A 59 -8.86 15.48 -4.41
CA ALA A 59 -8.30 15.59 -3.08
C ALA A 59 -8.32 14.22 -2.35
N CYS A 60 -9.41 13.47 -2.45
CA CYS A 60 -9.54 12.13 -1.89
C CYS A 60 -8.49 11.17 -2.49
N MET A 61 -8.36 11.13 -3.82
CA MET A 61 -7.40 10.28 -4.52
C MET A 61 -5.96 10.56 -4.09
N LEU A 62 -5.56 11.83 -4.05
CA LEU A 62 -4.22 12.22 -3.62
C LEU A 62 -3.95 11.86 -2.16
N THR A 63 -4.95 12.03 -1.30
CA THR A 63 -4.85 11.67 0.12
C THR A 63 -4.66 10.18 0.31
N ILE A 64 -5.42 9.34 -0.41
CA ILE A 64 -5.34 7.89 -0.34
C ILE A 64 -3.99 7.39 -0.85
N VAL A 65 -3.52 7.91 -1.97
CA VAL A 65 -2.20 7.56 -2.51
C VAL A 65 -1.11 7.90 -1.51
N GLY A 66 -1.16 9.10 -0.88
CA GLY A 66 -0.21 9.50 0.17
C GLY A 66 -0.27 8.63 1.43
N TYR A 67 -1.49 8.26 1.83
CA TYR A 67 -1.70 7.39 2.99
C TYR A 67 -1.20 5.96 2.75
N SER A 68 -1.60 5.35 1.65
CA SER A 68 -1.25 3.97 1.30
C SER A 68 0.26 3.79 1.08
N ILE A 69 0.91 4.74 0.37
CA ILE A 69 2.36 4.64 0.15
C ILE A 69 3.15 4.71 1.46
N ASN A 70 2.69 5.49 2.44
CA ASN A 70 3.35 5.60 3.74
C ASN A 70 3.39 4.25 4.47
N ASP A 71 2.30 3.50 4.49
CA ASP A 71 2.25 2.17 5.10
C ASP A 71 3.09 1.14 4.32
N THR A 72 3.01 1.15 3.01
CA THR A 72 3.83 0.31 2.12
C THR A 72 5.34 0.53 2.35
N ILE A 73 5.77 1.78 2.55
CA ILE A 73 7.17 2.12 2.86
C ILE A 73 7.60 1.47 4.17
N VAL A 74 6.77 1.53 5.20
CA VAL A 74 7.08 0.96 6.52
C VAL A 74 7.32 -0.55 6.42
N VAL A 75 6.46 -1.26 5.70
CA VAL A 75 6.60 -2.70 5.48
C VAL A 75 7.88 -3.01 4.69
N PHE A 76 8.15 -2.31 3.61
CA PHE A 76 9.34 -2.53 2.79
C PHE A 76 10.64 -2.16 3.50
N ASP A 77 10.65 -1.13 4.34
CA ASP A 77 11.80 -0.80 5.17
C ASP A 77 12.11 -1.91 6.17
N ARG A 78 11.07 -2.46 6.79
CA ARG A 78 11.25 -3.59 7.71
C ARG A 78 11.76 -4.84 7.00
N ILE A 79 11.24 -5.14 5.80
CA ILE A 79 11.76 -6.23 4.97
C ILE A 79 13.24 -6.00 4.63
N ARG A 80 13.62 -4.77 4.29
CA ARG A 80 15.01 -4.41 3.99
C ARG A 80 15.92 -4.58 5.21
N GLU A 81 15.46 -4.15 6.38
CA GLU A 81 16.19 -4.27 7.65
C GLU A 81 16.39 -5.75 8.03
N ASN A 82 15.32 -6.54 8.02
CA ASN A 82 15.38 -7.96 8.35
C ASN A 82 16.22 -8.73 7.33
N LYS A 83 16.18 -8.35 6.05
CA LYS A 83 17.03 -8.94 5.02
C LYS A 83 18.51 -8.66 5.24
N ALA A 84 18.88 -7.47 5.74
CA ALA A 84 20.26 -7.14 6.07
C ALA A 84 20.80 -7.94 7.25
N LYS A 85 19.92 -8.36 8.18
CA LYS A 85 20.25 -9.17 9.37
C LYS A 85 20.13 -10.68 9.11
N ALA A 86 19.57 -11.08 7.99
CA ALA A 86 19.30 -12.48 7.68
C ALA A 86 20.57 -13.28 7.39
N THR A 87 20.59 -14.52 7.89
CA THR A 87 21.67 -15.47 7.61
C THR A 87 21.42 -16.13 6.23
N SER A 88 22.47 -16.70 5.64
CA SER A 88 22.39 -17.39 4.34
C SER A 88 21.40 -18.58 4.28
N ARG A 89 20.92 -19.04 5.43
CA ARG A 89 19.94 -20.14 5.54
C ARG A 89 18.48 -19.67 5.61
N THR A 90 18.22 -18.36 5.84
CA THR A 90 16.86 -17.82 6.00
C THR A 90 16.25 -17.61 4.63
N SER A 91 15.05 -18.15 4.38
CA SER A 91 14.35 -17.97 3.11
C SER A 91 13.80 -16.55 2.98
N LEU A 92 13.65 -16.07 1.73
CA LEU A 92 13.08 -14.74 1.49
C LEU A 92 11.62 -14.64 1.98
N ALA A 93 10.85 -15.72 1.84
CA ALA A 93 9.47 -15.80 2.34
C ALA A 93 9.40 -15.65 3.87
N GLU A 94 10.32 -16.27 4.59
CA GLU A 94 10.42 -16.19 6.05
C GLU A 94 10.76 -14.76 6.50
N ILE A 95 11.67 -14.08 5.80
CA ILE A 95 12.02 -12.68 6.06
C ILE A 95 10.80 -11.77 5.86
N ILE A 96 10.04 -11.97 4.78
CA ILE A 96 8.83 -11.19 4.48
C ILE A 96 7.78 -11.41 5.56
N ASN A 97 7.43 -12.67 5.87
CA ASN A 97 6.43 -13.00 6.89
C ASN A 97 6.79 -12.42 8.25
N LYS A 98 8.04 -12.54 8.66
CA LYS A 98 8.54 -11.93 9.89
C LYS A 98 8.37 -10.42 9.87
N SER A 99 8.74 -9.76 8.78
CA SER A 99 8.68 -8.30 8.65
C SER A 99 7.23 -7.80 8.70
N ILE A 100 6.31 -8.49 8.02
CA ILE A 100 4.88 -8.19 8.06
C ILE A 100 4.37 -8.31 9.50
N THR A 101 4.66 -9.40 10.18
CA THR A 101 4.23 -9.63 11.57
C THR A 101 4.74 -8.52 12.51
N GLU A 102 5.98 -8.08 12.34
CA GLU A 102 6.59 -7.03 13.15
C GLU A 102 6.02 -5.63 12.90
N THR A 103 5.49 -5.36 11.69
CA THR A 103 4.89 -4.07 11.32
C THR A 103 3.37 -4.04 11.46
N LEU A 104 2.71 -5.21 11.51
CA LEU A 104 1.26 -5.33 11.46
C LEU A 104 0.55 -4.53 12.56
N SER A 105 1.03 -4.60 13.80
CA SER A 105 0.44 -3.83 14.91
C SER A 105 0.50 -2.33 14.67
N ARG A 106 1.58 -1.82 14.11
CA ARG A 106 1.73 -0.41 13.74
C ARG A 106 0.76 -0.02 12.62
N SER A 107 0.69 -0.81 11.54
CA SER A 107 -0.20 -0.56 10.41
C SER A 107 -1.67 -0.55 10.86
N ILE A 108 -2.08 -1.52 11.67
CA ILE A 108 -3.45 -1.58 12.21
C ILE A 108 -3.73 -0.38 13.11
N ASN A 109 -2.86 -0.05 14.05
CA ASN A 109 -3.08 1.07 14.96
C ASN A 109 -3.18 2.41 14.22
N THR A 110 -2.31 2.64 13.22
CA THR A 110 -2.35 3.83 12.39
C THR A 110 -3.64 3.89 11.57
N SER A 111 -4.06 2.77 10.98
CA SER A 111 -5.30 2.69 10.21
C SER A 111 -6.53 2.89 11.09
N VAL A 112 -6.58 2.31 12.28
CA VAL A 112 -7.70 2.47 13.24
C VAL A 112 -7.81 3.91 13.71
N THR A 113 -6.72 4.56 14.09
CA THR A 113 -6.74 5.96 14.55
C THR A 113 -7.20 6.90 13.44
N THR A 114 -6.70 6.72 12.21
CA THR A 114 -7.12 7.51 11.05
C THR A 114 -8.57 7.22 10.67
N PHE A 115 -8.98 5.95 10.70
CA PHE A 115 -10.37 5.53 10.46
C PHE A 115 -11.32 6.21 11.44
N ILE A 116 -11.04 6.20 12.74
CA ILE A 116 -11.90 6.85 13.77
C ILE A 116 -12.06 8.35 13.45
N MET A 117 -10.96 9.04 13.14
CA MET A 117 -11.00 10.46 12.78
C MET A 117 -11.88 10.71 11.56
N VAL A 118 -11.67 9.97 10.48
CA VAL A 118 -12.41 10.14 9.23
C VAL A 118 -13.87 9.68 9.39
N PHE A 119 -14.13 8.66 10.21
CA PHE A 119 -15.49 8.23 10.53
C PHE A 119 -16.28 9.31 11.27
N VAL A 120 -15.67 10.00 12.23
CA VAL A 120 -16.30 11.15 12.90
C VAL A 120 -16.63 12.25 11.91
N LEU A 121 -15.71 12.54 10.97
CA LEU A 121 -15.96 13.52 9.89
C LEU A 121 -17.10 13.07 8.95
N ALA A 122 -17.22 11.77 8.67
CA ALA A 122 -18.30 11.24 7.84
C ALA A 122 -19.68 11.36 8.52
N VAL A 123 -19.73 11.22 9.85
CA VAL A 123 -21.00 11.27 10.61
C VAL A 123 -21.42 12.72 10.93
N PHE A 124 -20.49 13.53 11.43
CA PHE A 124 -20.76 14.87 11.96
C PHE A 124 -20.37 16.02 11.02
N GLY A 125 -19.66 15.71 9.92
CA GLY A 125 -19.21 16.72 8.95
C GLY A 125 -20.35 17.31 8.12
N VAL A 126 -20.11 18.49 7.60
CA VAL A 126 -20.98 19.12 6.57
C VAL A 126 -20.92 18.32 5.27
N ASP A 127 -21.90 18.50 4.39
CA ASP A 127 -22.04 17.65 3.18
C ASP A 127 -20.77 17.56 2.32
N SER A 128 -20.05 18.65 2.14
CA SER A 128 -18.79 18.65 1.38
C SER A 128 -17.68 17.81 2.04
N VAL A 129 -17.62 17.83 3.36
CA VAL A 129 -16.68 17.01 4.14
C VAL A 129 -17.08 15.54 4.14
N ARG A 130 -18.37 15.27 4.23
CA ARG A 130 -18.94 13.91 4.20
C ARG A 130 -18.67 13.23 2.86
N GLN A 131 -18.85 13.95 1.75
CA GLN A 131 -18.55 13.47 0.38
C GLN A 131 -17.07 13.09 0.20
N PHE A 132 -16.16 13.73 0.91
CA PHE A 132 -14.74 13.40 0.96
C PHE A 132 -14.44 12.24 1.90
N ALA A 133 -15.06 12.22 3.08
CA ALA A 133 -14.75 11.28 4.14
C ALA A 133 -15.19 9.83 3.81
N ILE A 134 -16.36 9.65 3.18
CA ILE A 134 -16.90 8.32 2.88
C ILE A 134 -15.97 7.50 1.96
N PRO A 135 -15.53 7.99 0.81
CA PRO A 135 -14.59 7.25 -0.03
C PRO A 135 -13.22 7.07 0.64
N LEU A 136 -12.79 8.04 1.46
CA LEU A 136 -11.53 7.98 2.17
C LEU A 136 -11.51 6.84 3.20
N ILE A 137 -12.62 6.52 3.87
CA ILE A 137 -12.74 5.37 4.76
C ILE A 137 -12.39 4.07 4.02
N VAL A 138 -12.93 3.87 2.83
CA VAL A 138 -12.63 2.68 2.02
C VAL A 138 -11.17 2.68 1.58
N GLY A 139 -10.64 3.84 1.21
CA GLY A 139 -9.22 3.97 0.86
C GLY A 139 -8.27 3.63 2.01
N ILE A 140 -8.59 4.01 3.25
CA ILE A 140 -7.79 3.67 4.44
C ILE A 140 -7.79 2.14 4.67
N ILE A 141 -8.95 1.51 4.60
CA ILE A 141 -9.08 0.05 4.77
C ILE A 141 -8.34 -0.69 3.64
N SER A 142 -8.54 -0.27 2.39
CA SER A 142 -7.86 -0.83 1.23
C SER A 142 -6.35 -0.68 1.34
N GLY A 143 -5.84 0.50 1.73
CA GLY A 143 -4.42 0.79 1.86
C GLY A 143 -3.73 -0.05 2.94
N CYS A 144 -4.40 -0.26 4.09
CA CYS A 144 -3.90 -1.15 5.14
C CYS A 144 -3.83 -2.62 4.65
N TYR A 145 -4.83 -3.05 3.89
CA TYR A 145 -4.85 -4.39 3.31
C TYR A 145 -3.79 -4.55 2.21
N SER A 146 -3.71 -3.58 1.30
CA SER A 146 -2.84 -3.67 0.12
C SER A 146 -1.36 -3.66 0.46
N SER A 147 -0.94 -2.91 1.47
CA SER A 147 0.46 -2.86 1.91
C SER A 147 0.98 -4.22 2.39
N VAL A 148 0.13 -4.98 3.06
CA VAL A 148 0.44 -6.31 3.61
C VAL A 148 0.20 -7.41 2.58
N CYS A 149 -1.01 -7.45 2.00
CA CYS A 149 -1.49 -8.59 1.21
C CYS A 149 -1.23 -8.46 -0.30
N VAL A 150 -0.94 -7.26 -0.80
CA VAL A 150 -0.69 -7.03 -2.23
C VAL A 150 0.76 -6.66 -2.49
N ALA A 151 1.27 -5.60 -1.86
CA ALA A 151 2.62 -5.10 -2.13
C ALA A 151 3.71 -6.11 -1.80
N SER A 152 3.62 -6.77 -0.64
CA SER A 152 4.65 -7.70 -0.16
C SER A 152 4.73 -9.00 -0.98
N PRO A 153 3.62 -9.70 -1.30
CA PRO A 153 3.64 -10.85 -2.19
C PRO A 153 4.06 -10.50 -3.62
N LEU A 154 3.61 -9.38 -4.17
CA LEU A 154 4.04 -8.91 -5.49
C LEU A 154 5.55 -8.70 -5.53
N TRP A 155 6.11 -8.08 -4.50
CA TRP A 155 7.56 -7.90 -4.40
C TRP A 155 8.31 -9.23 -4.33
N TYR A 156 7.78 -10.23 -3.60
CA TYR A 156 8.35 -11.57 -3.56
C TYR A 156 8.45 -12.19 -4.94
N VAL A 157 7.38 -12.13 -5.72
CA VAL A 157 7.32 -12.66 -7.09
C VAL A 157 8.27 -11.89 -8.02
N LEU A 158 8.21 -10.55 -8.02
CA LEU A 158 9.00 -9.70 -8.90
C LEU A 158 10.49 -9.69 -8.56
N SER A 159 10.88 -10.08 -7.34
CA SER A 159 12.29 -10.15 -6.97
C SER A 159 13.03 -11.32 -7.63
N GLY A 160 12.32 -12.24 -8.28
CA GLY A 160 12.87 -13.40 -9.02
C GLY A 160 13.66 -14.42 -8.18
N LYS A 161 13.71 -14.20 -6.87
CA LYS A 161 14.44 -15.06 -5.93
C LYS A 161 13.57 -16.18 -5.37
N GLY A 162 12.25 -16.00 -5.34
CA GLY A 162 11.33 -17.01 -4.83
C GLY A 162 11.41 -18.32 -5.60
N GLU A 163 11.49 -18.24 -6.92
CA GLU A 163 11.60 -19.44 -7.77
C GLU A 163 12.95 -20.16 -7.63
N LYS A 164 14.03 -19.39 -7.48
CA LYS A 164 15.38 -19.97 -7.27
C LYS A 164 15.54 -20.60 -5.91
N GLU A 165 14.96 -20.02 -4.86
CA GLU A 165 14.98 -20.58 -3.51
C GLU A 165 14.11 -21.85 -3.39
N GLN A 166 12.92 -21.86 -3.98
CA GLN A 166 12.07 -23.06 -4.04
C GLN A 166 12.76 -24.20 -4.78
N LYS A 167 13.41 -23.93 -5.91
CA LYS A 167 14.18 -24.94 -6.64
C LYS A 167 15.36 -25.46 -5.81
N ALA A 168 16.10 -24.60 -5.11
CA ALA A 168 17.22 -25.00 -4.26
C ALA A 168 16.78 -25.86 -3.08
N VAL A 169 15.68 -25.53 -2.40
CA VAL A 169 15.12 -26.31 -1.29
C VAL A 169 14.59 -27.65 -1.79
N THR A 170 13.95 -27.70 -2.95
CA THR A 170 13.45 -28.93 -3.56
C THR A 170 14.60 -29.86 -3.98
N TYR A 171 15.69 -29.34 -4.54
CA TYR A 171 16.88 -30.12 -4.84
C TYR A 171 17.58 -30.68 -3.59
N SER A 172 17.64 -29.90 -2.51
CA SER A 172 18.21 -30.33 -1.25
C SER A 172 17.40 -31.44 -0.57
N LYS A 173 16.06 -31.41 -0.67
CA LYS A 173 15.17 -32.46 -0.15
C LYS A 173 15.21 -33.77 -0.96
N LYS A 174 15.51 -33.69 -2.27
CA LYS A 174 15.67 -34.90 -3.11
C LYS A 174 17.02 -35.61 -2.96
N LYS A 175 17.99 -34.96 -2.32
CA LYS A 175 19.33 -35.49 -2.15
C LYS A 175 19.57 -36.13 -0.75
N LYS A 176 18.56 -36.05 0.11
CA LYS A 176 18.47 -36.78 1.38
C LYS A 176 17.48 -37.95 1.25
#